data_2e2cd0702fd8c9eb2f5befd6f9011ad7
#
_entry.id   2e2cd0702fd8c9eb2f5befd6f9011ad7
#
_cell.length_a   1.000
_cell.length_b   1.000
_cell.length_c   1.000
_cell.angle_alpha   90.00
_cell.angle_beta   90.00
_cell.angle_gamma   90.00
#
_symmetry.space_group_name_H-M   'P 1'
#
loop_
_entity.id
_entity.type
_entity.pdbx_description
1 polymer ?
#
loop_
_entity_poly.entity_id
_entity_poly.type
_entity_poly.pdbx_seq_one_letter_code
_entity_poly.pdbx_strand_id
1 'polypeptide(L)'
;KGFSLAQTDASCPTLSPEAAHDRCATIREQLCRANLFGSPSTVPPQGSASDLQAVTSWRVSPCPLYLSSEQLRFFTDLGPHLLSFYRGLNRLYTESVKGIQPTWVAGYLDQGKPAALVQYSRMKRFRDTLPAVIRPDIIPTQDGMIITELDSVPGGIGLTACLSRIYHDLDGDHAQIMGGPHGMIRGFARMVRSLQAHHV
;
A
#
# COMPACT_ATOMS: atom_id res chain seq x y z
N LYS A 1 16.67 12.83 -20.02
CA LYS A 1 16.45 14.11 -19.29
C LYS A 1 16.29 13.72 -17.85
N GLY A 2 17.35 13.98 -17.04
CA GLY A 2 17.39 13.58 -15.65
C GLY A 2 16.24 14.21 -14.87
N PHE A 3 15.57 13.40 -14.08
CA PHE A 3 14.67 13.85 -13.03
C PHE A 3 15.54 14.54 -11.98
N SER A 4 15.57 15.86 -12.01
CA SER A 4 15.94 16.59 -10.82
C SER A 4 14.90 16.21 -9.78
N LEU A 5 15.30 15.84 -8.57
CA LEU A 5 14.46 15.92 -7.38
C LEU A 5 14.18 17.42 -7.15
N ALA A 6 13.51 18.03 -8.15
CA ALA A 6 13.11 19.42 -8.11
C ALA A 6 12.18 19.56 -6.92
N GLN A 7 12.58 20.49 -6.07
CA GLN A 7 11.86 21.01 -4.92
C GLN A 7 10.37 20.78 -5.04
N THR A 8 9.84 19.95 -4.17
CA THR A 8 8.41 19.84 -3.96
C THR A 8 7.93 21.22 -3.58
N ASP A 9 6.99 21.81 -4.33
CA ASP A 9 6.37 23.11 -4.00
C ASP A 9 5.70 23.08 -2.61
N ALA A 10 5.48 21.90 -2.07
CA ALA A 10 5.03 21.64 -0.71
C ALA A 10 6.12 20.88 0.05
N SER A 11 6.68 21.50 1.05
CA SER A 11 7.64 20.90 1.99
C SER A 11 7.05 20.89 3.40
N CYS A 12 7.55 19.98 4.24
CA CYS A 12 7.25 20.03 5.66
C CYS A 12 7.56 21.43 6.18
N PRO A 13 6.62 22.09 6.89
CA PRO A 13 6.92 23.34 7.53
C PRO A 13 8.12 23.16 8.46
N THR A 14 8.98 24.18 8.54
CA THR A 14 10.13 24.14 9.44
C THR A 14 9.62 24.12 10.89
N LEU A 15 9.67 22.95 11.51
CA LEU A 15 9.27 22.74 12.89
C LEU A 15 10.50 22.88 13.80
N SER A 16 10.33 23.49 15.00
CA SER A 16 11.34 23.33 16.04
C SER A 16 11.46 21.88 16.47
N PRO A 17 12.59 21.43 17.04
CA PRO A 17 12.74 20.06 17.54
C PRO A 17 11.63 19.66 18.54
N GLU A 18 11.22 20.61 19.42
CA GLU A 18 10.15 20.40 20.38
C GLU A 18 8.80 20.20 19.68
N ALA A 19 8.44 21.09 18.75
CA ALA A 19 7.20 20.98 17.99
C ALA A 19 7.14 19.69 17.16
N ALA A 20 8.25 19.25 16.59
CA ALA A 20 8.33 17.98 15.88
C ALA A 20 8.14 16.78 16.83
N HIS A 21 8.72 16.85 18.04
CA HIS A 21 8.57 15.82 19.06
C HIS A 21 7.10 15.70 19.51
N ASP A 22 6.48 16.82 19.87
CA ASP A 22 5.09 16.88 20.34
C ASP A 22 4.12 16.35 19.26
N ARG A 23 4.39 16.71 18.01
CA ARG A 23 3.59 16.23 16.88
C ARG A 23 3.73 14.72 16.70
N CYS A 24 4.94 14.16 16.81
CA CYS A 24 5.15 12.72 16.81
C CYS A 24 4.47 12.01 17.98
N ALA A 25 4.48 12.60 19.17
CA ALA A 25 3.78 12.08 20.34
C ALA A 25 2.27 12.01 20.10
N THR A 26 1.68 13.10 19.57
CA THR A 26 0.25 13.18 19.20
C THR A 26 -0.11 12.10 18.17
N ILE A 27 0.70 11.92 17.13
CA ILE A 27 0.46 10.88 16.09
C ILE A 27 0.46 9.49 16.73
N ARG A 28 1.46 9.19 17.58
CA ARG A 28 1.52 7.89 18.27
C ARG A 28 0.32 7.65 19.16
N GLU A 29 -0.09 8.66 19.93
CA GLU A 29 -1.26 8.56 20.79
C GLU A 29 -2.52 8.23 20.00
N GLN A 30 -2.75 8.89 18.87
CA GLN A 30 -3.90 8.63 18.01
C GLN A 30 -3.86 7.22 17.39
N LEU A 31 -2.68 6.75 16.98
CA LEU A 31 -2.50 5.38 16.49
C LEU A 31 -2.77 4.34 17.58
N CYS A 32 -2.32 4.59 18.83
CA CYS A 32 -2.64 3.73 19.98
C CYS A 32 -4.14 3.72 20.28
N ARG A 33 -4.81 4.87 20.28
CA ARG A 33 -6.27 4.97 20.46
C ARG A 33 -7.04 4.20 19.38
N ALA A 34 -6.51 4.16 18.16
CA ALA A 34 -7.06 3.36 17.07
C ALA A 34 -6.75 1.85 17.18
N ASN A 35 -6.07 1.43 18.26
CA ASN A 35 -5.63 0.05 18.50
C ASN A 35 -4.75 -0.54 17.37
N LEU A 36 -4.03 0.30 16.66
CA LEU A 36 -3.12 -0.08 15.58
C LEU A 36 -1.70 -0.38 16.07
N PHE A 37 -1.33 0.23 17.20
CA PHE A 37 -0.16 -0.14 17.98
C PHE A 37 -0.65 -0.49 19.38
N GLY A 38 -0.30 -1.68 19.85
CA GLY A 38 -0.65 -2.09 21.22
C GLY A 38 -0.15 -1.05 22.23
N SER A 39 -1.01 -0.70 23.19
CA SER A 39 -0.54 0.03 24.37
C SER A 39 0.45 -0.85 25.11
N PRO A 40 1.53 -0.31 25.71
CA PRO A 40 2.44 -1.09 26.55
C PRO A 40 1.72 -1.88 27.67
N SER A 41 0.53 -1.45 28.07
CA SER A 41 -0.31 -2.12 29.06
C SER A 41 -1.19 -3.27 28.53
N THR A 42 -1.28 -3.47 27.21
CA THR A 42 -2.09 -4.54 26.60
C THR A 42 -1.27 -5.70 26.05
N VAL A 43 0.06 -5.64 26.18
CA VAL A 43 0.93 -6.76 25.83
C VAL A 43 0.82 -7.83 26.91
N PRO A 44 0.49 -9.10 26.56
CA PRO A 44 0.46 -10.17 27.55
C PRO A 44 1.83 -10.31 28.24
N PRO A 45 1.90 -10.61 29.53
CA PRO A 45 3.14 -10.68 30.29
C PRO A 45 4.12 -11.80 29.88
N GLN A 46 3.86 -12.48 28.77
CA GLN A 46 4.67 -13.60 28.24
C GLN A 46 5.42 -13.31 26.94
N GLY A 47 5.42 -12.06 26.46
CA GLY A 47 6.27 -11.65 25.34
C GLY A 47 7.70 -11.40 25.81
N SER A 48 8.70 -11.76 24.97
CA SER A 48 10.11 -11.45 25.29
C SER A 48 10.31 -9.92 25.34
N ALA A 49 11.31 -9.45 26.11
CA ALA A 49 11.64 -8.02 26.17
C ALA A 49 11.92 -7.39 24.80
N SER A 50 12.32 -8.20 23.80
CA SER A 50 12.51 -7.81 22.42
C SER A 50 11.20 -7.42 21.70
N ASP A 51 10.09 -8.06 22.01
CA ASP A 51 8.79 -7.78 21.39
C ASP A 51 8.19 -6.47 21.91
N LEU A 52 8.40 -6.17 23.19
CA LEU A 52 8.00 -4.89 23.80
C LEU A 52 8.81 -3.72 23.21
N GLN A 53 10.09 -3.92 22.97
CA GLN A 53 10.98 -2.91 22.40
C GLN A 53 10.66 -2.65 20.89
N ALA A 54 10.22 -3.67 20.17
CA ALA A 54 9.81 -3.54 18.77
C ALA A 54 8.55 -2.65 18.62
N VAL A 55 7.55 -2.80 19.49
CA VAL A 55 6.31 -2.01 19.46
C VAL A 55 6.54 -0.53 19.81
N THR A 56 7.52 -0.25 20.68
CA THR A 56 7.86 1.13 21.09
C THR A 56 8.87 1.81 20.18
N SER A 57 9.52 1.06 19.26
CA SER A 57 10.61 1.56 18.41
C SER A 57 10.16 2.14 17.06
N TRP A 58 8.88 2.08 16.72
CA TRP A 58 8.38 2.63 15.47
C TRP A 58 8.60 4.14 15.42
N ARG A 59 9.29 4.56 14.37
CA ARG A 59 9.48 5.98 14.09
C ARG A 59 8.29 6.47 13.29
N VAL A 60 7.65 7.55 13.77
CA VAL A 60 6.66 8.30 13.02
C VAL A 60 7.29 9.60 12.55
N SER A 61 6.97 10.03 11.34
CA SER A 61 7.39 11.32 10.84
C SER A 61 6.49 12.42 11.42
N PRO A 62 7.01 13.58 11.80
CA PRO A 62 6.17 14.71 12.17
C PRO A 62 5.38 15.27 10.99
N CYS A 63 5.79 14.98 9.76
CA CYS A 63 5.15 15.46 8.54
C CYS A 63 4.80 14.30 7.60
N PRO A 64 3.72 14.40 6.80
CA PRO A 64 3.45 13.46 5.72
C PRO A 64 4.49 13.60 4.61
N LEU A 65 4.54 12.62 3.71
CA LEU A 65 5.28 12.75 2.46
C LEU A 65 4.54 13.71 1.53
N TYR A 66 5.17 14.82 1.19
CA TYR A 66 4.65 15.75 0.20
C TYR A 66 5.04 15.31 -1.21
N LEU A 67 4.08 15.39 -2.12
CA LEU A 67 4.28 15.04 -3.53
C LEU A 67 4.29 16.31 -4.39
N SER A 68 5.22 16.40 -5.33
CA SER A 68 5.16 17.41 -6.37
C SER A 68 3.97 17.14 -7.31
N SER A 69 3.55 18.14 -8.07
CA SER A 69 2.50 17.99 -9.08
C SER A 69 2.84 16.90 -10.12
N GLU A 70 4.11 16.70 -10.41
CA GLU A 70 4.59 15.65 -11.32
C GLU A 70 4.48 14.25 -10.68
N GLN A 71 4.88 14.12 -9.41
CA GLN A 71 4.72 12.88 -8.66
C GLN A 71 3.25 12.52 -8.48
N LEU A 72 2.39 13.51 -8.20
CA LEU A 72 0.95 13.29 -8.11
C LEU A 72 0.37 12.77 -9.43
N ARG A 73 0.77 13.34 -10.57
CA ARG A 73 0.38 12.82 -11.88
C ARG A 73 0.85 11.40 -12.11
N PHE A 74 2.12 11.10 -11.81
CA PHE A 74 2.66 9.74 -11.88
C PHE A 74 1.78 8.75 -11.13
N PHE A 75 1.46 9.01 -9.85
CA PHE A 75 0.62 8.12 -9.06
C PHE A 75 -0.82 8.02 -9.59
N THR A 76 -1.36 9.11 -10.13
CA THR A 76 -2.71 9.10 -10.72
C THR A 76 -2.77 8.23 -11.98
N ASP A 77 -1.73 8.29 -12.82
CA ASP A 77 -1.66 7.57 -14.08
C ASP A 77 -1.22 6.11 -13.91
N LEU A 78 -0.59 5.78 -12.78
CA LEU A 78 -0.06 4.45 -12.52
C LEU A 78 -1.14 3.35 -12.48
N GLY A 79 -2.32 3.65 -11.96
CA GLY A 79 -3.39 2.67 -11.77
C GLY A 79 -3.78 1.93 -13.07
N PRO A 80 -4.12 2.62 -14.17
CA PRO A 80 -4.41 1.99 -15.46
C PRO A 80 -3.27 1.12 -16.00
N HIS A 81 -2.02 1.54 -15.81
CA HIS A 81 -0.85 0.77 -16.23
C HIS A 81 -0.70 -0.53 -15.45
N LEU A 82 -0.89 -0.50 -14.12
CA LEU A 82 -0.87 -1.69 -13.28
C LEU A 82 -1.98 -2.67 -13.67
N LEU A 83 -3.19 -2.20 -13.93
CA LEU A 83 -4.29 -3.05 -14.39
C LEU A 83 -3.98 -3.68 -15.75
N SER A 84 -3.39 -2.93 -16.68
CA SER A 84 -2.95 -3.45 -17.99
C SER A 84 -1.89 -4.53 -17.83
N PHE A 85 -0.90 -4.31 -16.95
CA PHE A 85 0.15 -5.26 -16.63
C PHE A 85 -0.43 -6.58 -16.09
N TYR A 86 -1.34 -6.52 -15.10
CA TYR A 86 -1.96 -7.73 -14.55
C TYR A 86 -2.81 -8.49 -15.58
N ARG A 87 -3.53 -7.77 -16.46
CA ARG A 87 -4.24 -8.43 -17.58
C ARG A 87 -3.27 -9.15 -18.50
N GLY A 88 -2.14 -8.53 -18.83
CA GLY A 88 -1.08 -9.14 -19.62
C GLY A 88 -0.51 -10.40 -18.96
N LEU A 89 -0.24 -10.35 -17.65
CA LEU A 89 0.24 -11.51 -16.88
C LEU A 89 -0.77 -12.66 -16.85
N ASN A 90 -2.05 -12.37 -16.60
CA ASN A 90 -3.11 -13.38 -16.60
C ASN A 90 -3.23 -14.06 -17.97
N ARG A 91 -3.13 -13.26 -19.04
CA ARG A 91 -3.14 -13.78 -20.41
C ARG A 91 -1.93 -14.67 -20.67
N LEU A 92 -0.72 -14.20 -20.35
CA LEU A 92 0.53 -14.93 -20.52
C LEU A 92 0.49 -16.28 -19.78
N TYR A 93 0.07 -16.28 -18.52
CA TYR A 93 -0.10 -17.52 -17.74
C TYR A 93 -1.08 -18.48 -18.40
N THR A 94 -2.27 -17.98 -18.79
CA THR A 94 -3.31 -18.80 -19.42
C THR A 94 -2.85 -19.41 -20.75
N GLU A 95 -2.15 -18.64 -21.56
CA GLU A 95 -1.61 -19.07 -22.85
C GLU A 95 -0.43 -20.07 -22.65
N SER A 96 0.38 -19.87 -21.61
CA SER A 96 1.45 -20.80 -21.23
C SER A 96 0.89 -22.16 -20.78
N VAL A 97 -0.17 -22.17 -19.96
CA VAL A 97 -0.88 -23.41 -19.57
C VAL A 97 -1.39 -24.19 -20.78
N LYS A 98 -1.79 -23.50 -21.86
CA LYS A 98 -2.28 -24.10 -23.10
C LYS A 98 -1.17 -24.46 -24.10
N GLY A 99 0.09 -24.17 -23.80
CA GLY A 99 1.20 -24.39 -24.71
C GLY A 99 1.26 -23.38 -25.89
N ILE A 100 0.48 -22.29 -25.86
CA ILE A 100 0.52 -21.21 -26.87
C ILE A 100 1.73 -20.30 -26.61
N GLN A 101 2.05 -20.09 -25.35
CA GLN A 101 3.25 -19.40 -24.89
C GLN A 101 4.19 -20.41 -24.21
N PRO A 102 5.47 -20.06 -23.98
CA PRO A 102 6.42 -20.97 -23.37
C PRO A 102 5.90 -21.59 -22.05
N THR A 103 5.85 -22.91 -21.99
CA THR A 103 5.24 -23.66 -20.86
C THR A 103 5.99 -23.47 -19.53
N TRP A 104 7.25 -23.06 -19.58
CA TRP A 104 8.05 -22.81 -18.39
C TRP A 104 7.45 -21.66 -17.53
N VAL A 105 6.73 -20.72 -18.14
CA VAL A 105 6.10 -19.59 -17.40
C VAL A 105 5.07 -20.12 -16.41
N ALA A 106 4.13 -20.95 -16.87
CA ALA A 106 3.16 -21.59 -15.98
C ALA A 106 3.84 -22.54 -14.98
N GLY A 107 4.82 -23.33 -15.45
CA GLY A 107 5.58 -24.24 -14.58
C GLY A 107 6.29 -23.50 -13.44
N TYR A 108 6.93 -22.37 -13.72
CA TYR A 108 7.59 -21.54 -12.72
C TYR A 108 6.59 -20.91 -11.73
N LEU A 109 5.50 -20.35 -12.24
CA LEU A 109 4.48 -19.71 -11.40
C LEU A 109 3.70 -20.69 -10.53
N ASP A 110 3.59 -21.96 -10.94
CA ASP A 110 2.91 -23.01 -10.18
C ASP A 110 3.83 -23.76 -9.21
N GLN A 111 5.13 -23.55 -9.33
CA GLN A 111 6.12 -24.26 -8.52
C GLN A 111 5.88 -24.02 -7.02
N GLY A 112 5.87 -25.09 -6.24
CA GLY A 112 5.68 -25.08 -4.80
C GLY A 112 4.23 -24.84 -4.33
N LYS A 113 3.27 -24.64 -5.26
CA LYS A 113 1.85 -24.49 -4.91
C LYS A 113 1.15 -25.86 -4.77
N PRO A 114 0.22 -26.02 -3.83
CA PRO A 114 -0.63 -27.20 -3.76
C PRO A 114 -1.41 -27.42 -5.07
N ALA A 115 -1.53 -28.67 -5.51
CA ALA A 115 -2.22 -29.01 -6.76
C ALA A 115 -3.67 -28.49 -6.81
N ALA A 116 -4.38 -28.53 -5.68
CA ALA A 116 -5.74 -27.99 -5.58
C ALA A 116 -5.80 -26.47 -5.85
N LEU A 117 -4.80 -25.71 -5.36
CA LEU A 117 -4.70 -24.27 -5.61
C LEU A 117 -4.44 -23.99 -7.10
N VAL A 118 -3.53 -24.76 -7.72
CA VAL A 118 -3.24 -24.63 -9.16
C VAL A 118 -4.50 -24.94 -9.99
N GLN A 119 -5.22 -26.02 -9.68
CA GLN A 119 -6.48 -26.36 -10.35
C GLN A 119 -7.52 -25.26 -10.21
N TYR A 120 -7.67 -24.71 -8.99
CA TYR A 120 -8.61 -23.64 -8.72
C TYR A 120 -8.28 -22.36 -9.51
N SER A 121 -7.01 -21.94 -9.52
CA SER A 121 -6.55 -20.74 -10.24
C SER A 121 -6.74 -20.85 -11.76
N ARG A 122 -6.75 -22.07 -12.32
CA ARG A 122 -6.95 -22.34 -13.76
C ARG A 122 -8.41 -22.41 -14.20
N MET A 123 -9.38 -22.30 -13.27
CA MET A 123 -10.80 -22.31 -13.62
C MET A 123 -11.14 -21.11 -14.50
N LYS A 124 -11.97 -21.32 -15.52
CA LYS A 124 -12.40 -20.29 -16.49
C LYS A 124 -12.95 -19.03 -15.81
N ARG A 125 -13.69 -19.20 -14.72
CA ARG A 125 -14.30 -18.10 -13.96
C ARG A 125 -13.29 -17.12 -13.34
N PHE A 126 -12.04 -17.54 -13.11
CA PHE A 126 -11.00 -16.71 -12.50
C PHE A 126 -9.99 -16.15 -13.50
N ARG A 127 -10.05 -16.59 -14.76
CA ARG A 127 -9.05 -16.22 -15.78
C ARG A 127 -8.88 -14.72 -15.96
N ASP A 128 -9.96 -13.98 -15.87
CA ASP A 128 -9.97 -12.53 -16.09
C ASP A 128 -10.08 -11.74 -14.75
N THR A 129 -9.97 -12.45 -13.61
CA THR A 129 -10.02 -11.82 -12.29
C THR A 129 -8.71 -11.09 -12.01
N LEU A 130 -8.83 -9.83 -11.59
CA LEU A 130 -7.71 -9.00 -11.21
C LEU A 130 -7.68 -8.82 -9.68
N PRO A 131 -6.50 -8.54 -9.09
CA PRO A 131 -6.44 -8.16 -7.69
C PRO A 131 -7.33 -6.95 -7.42
N ALA A 132 -8.10 -7.02 -6.34
CA ALA A 132 -8.99 -5.93 -5.94
C ALA A 132 -8.21 -4.74 -5.35
N VAL A 133 -7.01 -4.99 -4.85
CA VAL A 133 -6.06 -3.98 -4.36
C VAL A 133 -4.68 -4.36 -4.88
N ILE A 134 -3.94 -3.38 -5.38
CA ILE A 134 -2.55 -3.52 -5.82
C ILE A 134 -1.74 -2.48 -5.07
N ARG A 135 -0.68 -2.90 -4.38
CA ARG A 135 0.28 -2.02 -3.72
C ARG A 135 1.62 -2.13 -4.44
N PRO A 136 2.00 -1.13 -5.24
CA PRO A 136 3.36 -1.04 -5.74
C PRO A 136 4.30 -0.53 -4.64
N ASP A 137 5.44 -1.17 -4.47
CA ASP A 137 6.55 -0.62 -3.71
C ASP A 137 7.42 0.20 -4.65
N ILE A 138 7.58 1.50 -4.34
CA ILE A 138 8.19 2.48 -5.25
C ILE A 138 9.38 3.14 -4.57
N ILE A 139 10.51 3.16 -5.29
CA ILE A 139 11.72 3.85 -4.86
C ILE A 139 11.92 5.09 -5.73
N PRO A 140 11.89 6.29 -5.15
CA PRO A 140 12.32 7.50 -5.85
C PRO A 140 13.84 7.44 -6.12
N THR A 141 14.23 7.65 -7.37
CA THR A 141 15.63 7.70 -7.80
C THR A 141 15.92 8.97 -8.59
N GLN A 142 17.15 9.19 -8.95
CA GLN A 142 17.54 10.31 -9.83
C GLN A 142 16.94 10.16 -11.24
N ASP A 143 16.69 8.91 -11.67
CA ASP A 143 16.13 8.59 -12.97
C ASP A 143 14.59 8.52 -12.97
N GLY A 144 13.95 8.79 -11.83
CA GLY A 144 12.50 8.78 -11.66
C GLY A 144 12.01 7.77 -10.62
N MET A 145 10.73 7.43 -10.72
CA MET A 145 10.07 6.48 -9.80
C MET A 145 10.21 5.06 -10.33
N ILE A 146 10.85 4.17 -9.57
CA ILE A 146 11.05 2.77 -9.94
C ILE A 146 10.17 1.88 -9.08
N ILE A 147 9.37 1.02 -9.74
CA ILE A 147 8.57 0.00 -9.06
C ILE A 147 9.47 -1.21 -8.84
N THR A 148 9.60 -1.64 -7.60
CA THR A 148 10.42 -2.79 -7.20
C THR A 148 9.61 -4.04 -6.91
N GLU A 149 8.37 -3.87 -6.46
CA GLU A 149 7.47 -4.96 -6.10
C GLU A 149 6.02 -4.59 -6.34
N LEU A 150 5.18 -5.60 -6.63
CA LEU A 150 3.72 -5.47 -6.69
C LEU A 150 3.09 -6.48 -5.74
N ASP A 151 2.46 -5.99 -4.68
CA ASP A 151 1.69 -6.81 -3.74
C ASP A 151 0.21 -6.81 -4.11
N SER A 152 -0.35 -8.00 -4.32
CA SER A 152 -1.76 -8.21 -4.69
C SER A 152 -2.68 -8.45 -3.50
N VAL A 153 -2.10 -8.63 -2.30
CA VAL A 153 -2.83 -8.84 -1.04
C VAL A 153 -2.18 -7.97 0.05
N PRO A 154 -2.13 -6.65 -0.14
CA PRO A 154 -1.36 -5.78 0.74
C PRO A 154 -1.98 -5.68 2.13
N GLY A 155 -1.12 -5.80 3.14
CA GLY A 155 -1.44 -5.42 4.51
C GLY A 155 -1.37 -3.90 4.71
N GLY A 156 -1.68 -3.44 5.94
CA GLY A 156 -1.45 -2.04 6.34
C GLY A 156 -2.48 -1.02 5.86
N ILE A 157 -3.55 -1.43 5.17
CA ILE A 157 -4.61 -0.51 4.69
C ILE A 157 -5.18 0.32 5.83
N GLY A 158 -5.45 -0.30 6.98
CA GLY A 158 -5.98 0.37 8.17
C GLY A 158 -5.01 1.40 8.74
N LEU A 159 -3.72 1.05 8.81
CA LEU A 159 -2.66 1.95 9.28
C LEU A 159 -2.53 3.17 8.37
N THR A 160 -2.44 2.97 7.06
CA THR A 160 -2.35 4.06 6.08
C THR A 160 -3.60 4.96 6.13
N ALA A 161 -4.79 4.37 6.26
CA ALA A 161 -6.04 5.10 6.41
C ALA A 161 -6.06 5.96 7.69
N CYS A 162 -5.58 5.41 8.80
CA CYS A 162 -5.49 6.13 10.07
C CYS A 162 -4.49 7.29 9.98
N LEU A 163 -3.29 7.05 9.45
CA LEU A 163 -2.27 8.08 9.23
C LEU A 163 -2.77 9.22 8.33
N SER A 164 -3.47 8.88 7.23
CA SER A 164 -4.05 9.88 6.32
C SER A 164 -5.00 10.82 7.05
N ARG A 165 -5.85 10.28 7.93
CA ARG A 165 -6.75 11.08 8.75
C ARG A 165 -6.00 11.92 9.79
N ILE A 166 -5.03 11.32 10.49
CA ILE A 166 -4.25 12.00 11.52
C ILE A 166 -3.51 13.22 10.94
N TYR A 167 -2.80 13.04 9.82
CA TYR A 167 -2.10 14.16 9.18
C TYR A 167 -3.08 15.22 8.65
N HIS A 168 -4.22 14.80 8.10
CA HIS A 168 -5.25 15.76 7.69
C HIS A 168 -5.77 16.58 8.88
N ASP A 169 -6.06 15.93 10.01
CA ASP A 169 -6.58 16.60 11.21
C ASP A 169 -5.52 17.54 11.85
N LEU A 170 -4.23 17.21 11.72
CA LEU A 170 -3.13 18.03 12.23
C LEU A 170 -2.82 19.25 11.34
N ASP A 171 -2.97 19.12 10.02
CA ASP A 171 -2.58 20.14 9.04
C ASP A 171 -3.80 20.92 8.51
N GLY A 172 -5.02 20.47 8.84
CA GLY A 172 -6.26 21.08 8.37
C GLY A 172 -6.37 21.07 6.83
N ASP A 173 -7.03 22.10 6.29
CA ASP A 173 -7.23 22.24 4.84
C ASP A 173 -5.93 22.48 4.04
N HIS A 174 -4.82 22.71 4.72
CA HIS A 174 -3.50 22.90 4.10
C HIS A 174 -2.90 21.59 3.58
N ALA A 175 -3.34 20.44 4.09
CA ALA A 175 -2.87 19.13 3.65
C ALA A 175 -3.90 18.43 2.75
N GLN A 176 -3.74 18.59 1.44
CA GLN A 176 -4.52 17.81 0.48
C GLN A 176 -4.01 16.38 0.44
N ILE A 177 -4.72 15.48 1.12
CA ILE A 177 -4.40 14.05 1.09
C ILE A 177 -4.83 13.44 -0.26
N MET A 178 -3.93 12.74 -0.94
CA MET A 178 -4.25 12.04 -2.18
C MET A 178 -5.38 11.02 -1.95
N GLY A 179 -6.47 11.16 -2.70
CA GLY A 179 -7.70 10.38 -2.52
C GLY A 179 -8.60 10.86 -1.37
N GLY A 180 -8.17 11.88 -0.62
CA GLY A 180 -8.84 12.45 0.56
C GLY A 180 -8.60 11.65 1.84
N PRO A 181 -8.87 12.25 3.01
CA PRO A 181 -8.56 11.66 4.33
C PRO A 181 -9.27 10.32 4.60
N HIS A 182 -10.37 10.05 3.91
CA HIS A 182 -11.11 8.79 4.00
C HIS A 182 -11.03 7.94 2.73
N GLY A 183 -10.12 8.26 1.78
CA GLY A 183 -10.03 7.60 0.48
C GLY A 183 -9.76 6.12 0.58
N MET A 184 -8.83 5.71 1.44
CA MET A 184 -8.48 4.30 1.68
C MET A 184 -9.67 3.50 2.22
N ILE A 185 -10.39 4.01 3.22
CA ILE A 185 -11.57 3.34 3.79
C ILE A 185 -12.68 3.21 2.76
N ARG A 186 -12.96 4.28 2.00
CA ARG A 186 -13.96 4.23 0.92
C ARG A 186 -13.58 3.24 -0.18
N GLY A 187 -12.31 3.18 -0.54
CA GLY A 187 -11.78 2.22 -1.53
C GLY A 187 -11.96 0.78 -1.04
N PHE A 188 -11.55 0.51 0.19
CA PHE A 188 -11.71 -0.81 0.81
C PHE A 188 -13.18 -1.24 0.92
N ALA A 189 -14.04 -0.34 1.38
CA ALA A 189 -15.48 -0.63 1.47
C ALA A 189 -16.11 -0.93 0.10
N ARG A 190 -15.69 -0.25 -0.98
CA ARG A 190 -16.12 -0.56 -2.35
C ARG A 190 -15.66 -1.94 -2.79
N MET A 191 -14.41 -2.28 -2.50
CA MET A 191 -13.85 -3.61 -2.78
C MET A 191 -14.67 -4.72 -2.11
N VAL A 192 -14.92 -4.61 -0.81
CA VAL A 192 -15.71 -5.62 -0.06
C VAL A 192 -17.12 -5.78 -0.66
N ARG A 193 -17.79 -4.66 -0.98
CA ARG A 193 -19.12 -4.71 -1.62
C ARG A 193 -19.10 -5.37 -3.00
N SER A 194 -18.07 -5.12 -3.81
CA SER A 194 -17.93 -5.76 -5.12
C SER A 194 -17.76 -7.28 -5.00
N LEU A 195 -17.00 -7.74 -4.01
CA LEU A 195 -16.83 -9.18 -3.76
C LEU A 195 -18.14 -9.84 -3.33
N GLN A 196 -18.94 -9.18 -2.50
CA GLN A 196 -20.26 -9.68 -2.08
C GLN A 196 -21.25 -9.80 -3.25
N ALA A 197 -21.25 -8.85 -4.17
CA ALA A 197 -22.13 -8.85 -5.35
C ALA A 197 -21.85 -10.00 -6.34
N HIS A 198 -20.65 -10.62 -6.28
CA HIS A 198 -20.31 -11.77 -7.12
C HIS A 198 -20.66 -13.13 -6.49
N HIS A 199 -21.19 -13.14 -5.27
CA HIS A 199 -21.57 -14.35 -4.53
C HIS A 199 -23.08 -14.54 -4.37
N VAL A 200 -23.90 -13.70 -5.00
CA VAL A 200 -25.35 -13.79 -5.13
C VAL A 200 -25.71 -14.07 -6.59
#